data_688ba992ef78193c263d27cda39444e1
#
_entry.id   688ba992ef78193c263d27cda39444e1
#
_cell.length_a   1.000
_cell.length_b   1.000
_cell.length_c   1.000
_cell.angle_alpha   90.00
_cell.angle_beta   90.00
_cell.angle_gamma   90.00
#
_symmetry.space_group_name_H-M   'P 1'
#
loop_
_entity.id
_entity.type
_entity.pdbx_description
1 polymer ?
#
loop_
_entity_poly.entity_id
_entity_poly.type
_entity_poly.pdbx_seq_one_letter_code
_entity_poly.pdbx_strand_id
1 'polypeptide(L)'
;DRLTPLGYHLATLPVDPYLGKILLYGSIFRILDPCLTIAASMSFRSPFFSPLDVREVADEKKRDFNVGKSDALTLLNAYDEWRKAKQKGPNAEWKFLKSNFLSRQTLSMISEMRQQFAELIIGIGFAKRAPKQKYRGGKNDNNGRQRRGGRHNNKYDRYKIHSDYNKNVGNLHLYKAVLCSGLYPNIVVVHRPPNGQVKEMGDLKLVGMDKEECSLHPCSVNFNDLDLKGFLMYHEKVETSKVYLRDCTTVKSYPLLLFGGKLTVWHKEKMITVDDWVAFKGDRKVAVLVRLLRDGLENIMRKKMY
;
A
#
# COMPACT_ATOMS: atom_id res chain seq x y z
N ASP A 1 -0.16 -22.97 22.79
CA ASP A 1 -0.37 -22.16 21.57
C ASP A 1 0.98 -21.94 20.89
N ARG A 2 1.05 -22.21 19.59
CA ARG A 2 2.26 -21.95 18.78
C ARG A 2 1.97 -20.84 17.78
N LEU A 3 2.93 -19.93 17.61
CA LEU A 3 2.84 -18.90 16.58
C LEU A 3 2.85 -19.52 15.18
N THR A 4 2.04 -18.97 14.27
CA THR A 4 2.17 -19.28 12.85
C THR A 4 3.50 -18.76 12.31
N PRO A 5 4.04 -19.27 11.18
CA PRO A 5 5.26 -18.72 10.58
C PRO A 5 5.19 -17.21 10.33
N LEU A 6 4.05 -16.73 9.87
CA LEU A 6 3.81 -15.28 9.72
C LEU A 6 3.82 -14.56 11.07
N GLY A 7 3.11 -15.10 12.08
CA GLY A 7 3.07 -14.53 13.44
C GLY A 7 4.44 -14.42 14.08
N TYR A 8 5.31 -15.41 13.86
CA TYR A 8 6.70 -15.37 14.32
C TYR A 8 7.45 -14.16 13.74
N HIS A 9 7.39 -13.95 12.42
CA HIS A 9 8.06 -12.83 11.79
C HIS A 9 7.46 -11.48 12.22
N LEU A 10 6.15 -11.39 12.39
CA LEU A 10 5.49 -10.17 12.86
C LEU A 10 5.89 -9.82 14.31
N ALA A 11 6.03 -10.81 15.17
CA ALA A 11 6.47 -10.60 16.56
C ALA A 11 7.92 -10.08 16.67
N THR A 12 8.76 -10.30 15.65
CA THR A 12 10.13 -9.78 15.61
C THR A 12 10.24 -8.35 15.05
N LEU A 13 9.17 -7.83 14.47
CA LEU A 13 9.15 -6.49 13.86
C LEU A 13 8.51 -5.49 14.84
N PRO A 14 9.22 -4.40 15.23
CA PRO A 14 8.67 -3.34 16.06
C PRO A 14 7.79 -2.38 15.23
N VAL A 15 6.79 -2.94 14.53
CA VAL A 15 5.85 -2.20 13.67
C VAL A 15 4.46 -2.76 13.85
N ASP A 16 3.45 -1.96 13.49
CA ASP A 16 2.08 -2.44 13.45
C ASP A 16 1.95 -3.73 12.62
N PRO A 17 1.24 -4.77 13.08
CA PRO A 17 1.09 -6.04 12.37
C PRO A 17 0.54 -5.91 10.96
N TYR A 18 -0.36 -4.97 10.69
CA TYR A 18 -0.88 -4.72 9.35
C TYR A 18 0.22 -4.25 8.40
N LEU A 19 1.04 -3.31 8.86
CA LEU A 19 2.18 -2.80 8.10
C LEU A 19 3.28 -3.86 7.95
N GLY A 20 3.54 -4.63 9.00
CA GLY A 20 4.45 -5.77 8.96
C GLY A 20 4.09 -6.76 7.86
N LYS A 21 2.81 -7.13 7.74
CA LYS A 21 2.33 -7.99 6.65
C LYS A 21 2.59 -7.38 5.27
N ILE A 22 2.29 -6.09 5.07
CA ILE A 22 2.53 -5.39 3.80
C ILE A 22 4.02 -5.47 3.42
N LEU A 23 4.91 -5.25 4.37
CA LEU A 23 6.36 -5.28 4.15
C LEU A 23 6.87 -6.69 3.83
N LEU A 24 6.45 -7.71 4.59
CA LEU A 24 6.86 -9.11 4.38
C LEU A 24 6.39 -9.62 3.02
N TYR A 25 5.11 -9.43 2.68
CA TYR A 25 4.58 -9.84 1.39
C TYR A 25 5.12 -8.98 0.25
N GLY A 26 5.38 -7.68 0.47
CA GLY A 26 6.06 -6.81 -0.49
C GLY A 26 7.44 -7.35 -0.88
N SER A 27 8.18 -7.89 0.07
CA SER A 27 9.46 -8.57 -0.18
C SER A 27 9.27 -9.88 -0.98
N ILE A 28 8.36 -10.75 -0.58
CA ILE A 28 8.09 -12.04 -1.24
C ILE A 28 7.65 -11.83 -2.68
N PHE A 29 6.74 -10.91 -2.91
CA PHE A 29 6.20 -10.60 -4.24
C PHE A 29 7.08 -9.65 -5.06
N ARG A 30 8.24 -9.26 -4.55
CA ARG A 30 9.25 -8.43 -5.23
C ARG A 30 8.73 -7.06 -5.67
N ILE A 31 7.98 -6.41 -4.77
CA ILE A 31 7.49 -5.04 -4.89
C ILE A 31 7.79 -4.24 -3.60
N LEU A 32 8.96 -4.50 -2.99
CA LEU A 32 9.26 -4.00 -1.66
C LEU A 32 9.35 -2.46 -1.60
N ASP A 33 9.95 -1.81 -2.60
CA ASP A 33 10.11 -0.34 -2.60
C ASP A 33 8.77 0.41 -2.54
N PRO A 34 7.75 0.11 -3.36
CA PRO A 34 6.41 0.65 -3.19
C PRO A 34 5.79 0.33 -1.82
N CYS A 35 5.94 -0.89 -1.31
CA CYS A 35 5.38 -1.29 -0.02
C CYS A 35 6.01 -0.52 1.15
N LEU A 36 7.30 -0.19 1.08
CA LEU A 36 7.95 0.68 2.05
C LEU A 36 7.34 2.08 2.07
N THR A 37 7.03 2.64 0.90
CA THR A 37 6.37 3.96 0.81
C THR A 37 4.97 3.90 1.40
N ILE A 38 4.18 2.90 1.03
CA ILE A 38 2.81 2.73 1.48
C ILE A 38 2.78 2.53 3.00
N ALA A 39 3.59 1.60 3.53
CA ALA A 39 3.66 1.35 4.97
C ALA A 39 4.12 2.59 5.76
N ALA A 40 5.14 3.30 5.28
CA ALA A 40 5.59 4.54 5.90
C ALA A 40 4.53 5.65 5.87
N SER A 41 3.75 5.73 4.81
CA SER A 41 2.68 6.71 4.70
C SER A 41 1.49 6.41 5.60
N MET A 42 1.16 5.13 5.78
CA MET A 42 0.11 4.68 6.70
C MET A 42 0.51 4.82 8.18
N SER A 43 1.83 4.86 8.48
CA SER A 43 2.33 5.10 9.84
C SER A 43 2.28 6.56 10.25
N PHE A 44 1.92 7.45 9.36
CA PHE A 44 2.00 8.89 9.59
C PHE A 44 0.81 9.63 8.95
N ARG A 45 0.64 10.90 9.32
CA ARG A 45 -0.40 11.74 8.69
C ARG A 45 -0.17 11.92 7.20
N SER A 46 -1.27 12.10 6.45
CA SER A 46 -1.22 12.38 5.01
C SER A 46 -0.35 13.61 4.69
N PRO A 47 0.48 13.56 3.64
CA PRO A 47 1.20 14.74 3.15
C PRO A 47 0.32 15.75 2.41
N PHE A 48 -0.87 15.34 1.98
CA PHE A 48 -1.84 16.26 1.36
C PHE A 48 -2.49 17.13 2.42
N PHE A 49 -2.58 18.42 2.15
CA PHE A 49 -3.33 19.36 2.99
C PHE A 49 -4.33 20.14 2.12
N SER A 50 -5.49 20.42 2.69
CA SER A 50 -6.59 21.11 2.00
C SER A 50 -6.97 22.33 2.84
N PRO A 51 -6.41 23.54 2.55
CA PRO A 51 -6.83 24.78 3.19
C PRO A 51 -8.32 25.07 2.91
N LEU A 52 -9.02 25.65 3.86
CA LEU A 52 -10.47 25.83 3.78
C LEU A 52 -10.92 26.69 2.60
N ASP A 53 -10.14 27.71 2.27
CA ASP A 53 -10.36 28.66 1.19
C ASP A 53 -10.16 28.11 -0.23
N VAL A 54 -9.38 27.04 -0.37
CA VAL A 54 -9.04 26.41 -1.66
C VAL A 54 -9.22 24.88 -1.64
N ARG A 55 -10.11 24.40 -0.79
CA ARG A 55 -10.30 22.96 -0.55
C ARG A 55 -10.61 22.18 -1.81
N GLU A 56 -11.53 22.67 -2.65
CA GLU A 56 -11.93 21.98 -3.88
C GLU A 56 -10.75 21.81 -4.84
N VAL A 57 -9.93 22.86 -4.99
CA VAL A 57 -8.73 22.82 -5.84
C VAL A 57 -7.70 21.84 -5.29
N ALA A 58 -7.50 21.82 -3.97
CA ALA A 58 -6.56 20.87 -3.33
C ALA A 58 -7.03 19.43 -3.48
N ASP A 59 -8.32 19.16 -3.33
CA ASP A 59 -8.89 17.84 -3.50
C ASP A 59 -8.87 17.38 -4.98
N GLU A 60 -9.03 18.31 -5.94
CA GLU A 60 -8.83 18.03 -7.35
C GLU A 60 -7.37 17.66 -7.65
N LYS A 61 -6.42 18.44 -7.15
CA LYS A 61 -4.99 18.12 -7.27
C LYS A 61 -4.61 16.78 -6.66
N LYS A 62 -5.22 16.39 -5.55
CA LYS A 62 -5.05 15.06 -4.99
C LYS A 62 -5.59 13.99 -5.94
N ARG A 63 -6.75 14.22 -6.57
CA ARG A 63 -7.34 13.28 -7.55
C ARG A 63 -6.47 13.10 -8.80
N ASP A 64 -5.68 14.11 -9.21
CA ASP A 64 -4.73 13.98 -10.33
C ASP A 64 -3.70 12.85 -10.10
N PHE A 65 -3.39 12.53 -8.85
CA PHE A 65 -2.51 11.41 -8.48
C PHE A 65 -3.25 10.07 -8.36
N ASN A 66 -4.57 10.03 -8.50
CA ASN A 66 -5.35 8.82 -8.27
C ASN A 66 -4.98 7.71 -9.26
N VAL A 67 -4.59 6.57 -8.70
CA VAL A 67 -4.29 5.36 -9.46
C VAL A 67 -5.11 4.21 -8.89
N GLY A 68 -5.99 3.67 -9.74
CA GLY A 68 -6.72 2.45 -9.43
C GLY A 68 -7.73 2.58 -8.28
N LYS A 69 -8.32 3.75 -8.04
CA LYS A 69 -9.29 3.97 -6.95
C LYS A 69 -8.71 3.57 -5.58
N SER A 70 -7.53 4.12 -5.25
CA SER A 70 -6.77 3.76 -4.05
C SER A 70 -6.09 4.98 -3.44
N ASP A 71 -6.41 5.31 -2.20
CA ASP A 71 -5.74 6.37 -1.44
C ASP A 71 -4.26 6.07 -1.23
N ALA A 72 -3.92 4.81 -0.91
CA ALA A 72 -2.54 4.36 -0.72
C ALA A 72 -1.68 4.51 -1.99
N LEU A 73 -2.23 4.15 -3.15
CA LEU A 73 -1.53 4.27 -4.43
C LEU A 73 -1.48 5.71 -4.93
N THR A 74 -2.48 6.54 -4.62
CA THR A 74 -2.48 7.99 -4.85
C THR A 74 -1.30 8.64 -4.11
N LEU A 75 -1.08 8.26 -2.86
CA LEU A 75 0.02 8.76 -2.07
C LEU A 75 1.38 8.25 -2.58
N LEU A 76 1.46 6.98 -2.95
CA LEU A 76 2.66 6.41 -3.58
C LEU A 76 3.05 7.19 -4.83
N ASN A 77 2.08 7.47 -5.72
CA ASN A 77 2.30 8.22 -6.95
C ASN A 77 2.78 9.67 -6.66
N ALA A 78 2.12 10.37 -5.73
CA ALA A 78 2.52 11.70 -5.31
C ALA A 78 3.94 11.72 -4.71
N TYR A 79 4.29 10.72 -3.91
CA TYR A 79 5.63 10.57 -3.34
C TYR A 79 6.70 10.35 -4.43
N ASP A 80 6.42 9.51 -5.43
CA ASP A 80 7.36 9.23 -6.51
C ASP A 80 7.56 10.45 -7.41
N GLU A 81 6.51 11.21 -7.73
CA GLU A 81 6.60 12.47 -8.46
C GLU A 81 7.36 13.54 -7.66
N TRP A 82 7.14 13.64 -6.35
CA TRP A 82 7.95 14.50 -5.49
C TRP A 82 9.44 14.13 -5.53
N ARG A 83 9.78 12.84 -5.47
CA ARG A 83 11.18 12.39 -5.58
C ARG A 83 11.81 12.85 -6.90
N LYS A 84 11.08 12.75 -8.01
CA LYS A 84 11.52 13.24 -9.32
C LYS A 84 11.73 14.76 -9.33
N ALA A 85 10.79 15.52 -8.75
CA ALA A 85 10.90 16.98 -8.64
C ALA A 85 12.11 17.38 -7.78
N LYS A 86 12.33 16.70 -6.65
CA LYS A 86 13.47 16.92 -5.74
C LYS A 86 14.81 16.67 -6.43
N GLN A 87 14.90 15.68 -7.32
CA GLN A 87 16.12 15.42 -8.11
C GLN A 87 16.45 16.54 -9.10
N LYS A 88 15.44 17.30 -9.58
CA LYS A 88 15.62 18.45 -10.48
C LYS A 88 16.11 19.72 -9.75
N GLY A 89 16.13 19.69 -8.42
CA GLY A 89 16.65 20.79 -7.58
C GLY A 89 15.60 21.49 -6.71
N PRO A 90 16.05 22.38 -5.80
CA PRO A 90 15.18 22.97 -4.78
C PRO A 90 14.02 23.79 -5.35
N ASN A 91 14.23 24.52 -6.43
CA ASN A 91 13.18 25.34 -7.06
C ASN A 91 12.09 24.47 -7.69
N ALA A 92 12.45 23.35 -8.33
CA ALA A 92 11.50 22.41 -8.90
C ALA A 92 10.71 21.69 -7.80
N GLU A 93 11.38 21.26 -6.71
CA GLU A 93 10.74 20.70 -5.53
C GLU A 93 9.72 21.69 -4.94
N TRP A 94 10.12 22.93 -4.67
CA TRP A 94 9.24 23.93 -4.10
C TRP A 94 7.99 24.20 -4.96
N LYS A 95 8.19 24.38 -6.26
CA LYS A 95 7.08 24.58 -7.21
C LYS A 95 6.12 23.40 -7.20
N PHE A 96 6.64 22.17 -7.22
CA PHE A 96 5.84 20.95 -7.19
C PHE A 96 5.00 20.85 -5.90
N LEU A 97 5.61 21.08 -4.75
CA LEU A 97 4.93 21.02 -3.45
C LEU A 97 3.80 22.06 -3.35
N LYS A 98 4.08 23.29 -3.76
CA LYS A 98 3.10 24.39 -3.71
C LYS A 98 1.92 24.13 -4.64
N SER A 99 2.16 23.70 -5.87
CA SER A 99 1.10 23.47 -6.87
C SER A 99 0.24 22.24 -6.59
N ASN A 100 0.71 21.30 -5.75
CA ASN A 100 -0.01 20.06 -5.42
C ASN A 100 -0.44 19.96 -3.96
N PHE A 101 -0.36 21.04 -3.19
CA PHE A 101 -0.76 21.09 -1.78
C PHE A 101 -0.11 19.96 -0.93
N LEU A 102 1.21 19.81 -1.06
CA LEU A 102 1.97 18.75 -0.40
C LEU A 102 2.92 19.31 0.67
N SER A 103 2.91 18.70 1.85
CA SER A 103 3.80 19.01 2.96
C SER A 103 5.18 18.41 2.77
N ARG A 104 6.21 19.27 2.60
CA ARG A 104 7.61 18.85 2.53
C ARG A 104 8.05 18.09 3.77
N GLN A 105 7.65 18.57 4.95
CA GLN A 105 8.00 17.95 6.22
C GLN A 105 7.48 16.51 6.28
N THR A 106 6.21 16.30 5.97
CA THR A 106 5.59 14.97 6.00
C THR A 106 6.24 14.03 4.98
N LEU A 107 6.50 14.46 3.74
CA LEU A 107 7.19 13.65 2.74
C LEU A 107 8.63 13.28 3.16
N SER A 108 9.34 14.19 3.87
CA SER A 108 10.66 13.90 4.42
C SER A 108 10.58 12.86 5.53
N MET A 109 9.60 12.94 6.43
CA MET A 109 9.36 11.93 7.48
C MET A 109 9.01 10.57 6.88
N ILE A 110 8.17 10.53 5.84
CA ILE A 110 7.90 9.28 5.09
C ILE A 110 9.20 8.69 4.53
N SER A 111 10.10 9.53 3.97
CA SER A 111 11.41 9.07 3.49
C SER A 111 12.28 8.46 4.58
N GLU A 112 12.30 9.04 5.78
CA GLU A 112 13.06 8.53 6.92
C GLU A 112 12.45 7.22 7.44
N MET A 113 11.14 7.13 7.57
CA MET A 113 10.43 5.93 7.99
C MET A 113 10.66 4.77 7.00
N ARG A 114 10.63 5.05 5.70
CA ARG A 114 10.97 4.05 4.66
C ARG A 114 12.35 3.44 4.87
N GLN A 115 13.35 4.25 5.27
CA GLN A 115 14.70 3.76 5.54
C GLN A 115 14.71 2.84 6.76
N GLN A 116 14.03 3.22 7.84
CA GLN A 116 13.90 2.40 9.03
C GLN A 116 13.24 1.05 8.71
N PHE A 117 12.13 1.06 7.97
CA PHE A 117 11.48 -0.18 7.55
C PHE A 117 12.35 -1.05 6.65
N ALA A 118 13.12 -0.45 5.74
CA ALA A 118 14.07 -1.20 4.92
C ALA A 118 15.16 -1.88 5.77
N GLU A 119 15.68 -1.20 6.80
CA GLU A 119 16.64 -1.80 7.73
C GLU A 119 16.05 -2.96 8.52
N LEU A 120 14.83 -2.81 9.01
CA LEU A 120 14.13 -3.89 9.73
C LEU A 120 13.95 -5.12 8.85
N ILE A 121 13.47 -4.95 7.62
CA ILE A 121 13.24 -6.05 6.67
C ILE A 121 14.55 -6.73 6.25
N ILE A 122 15.63 -5.97 6.13
CA ILE A 122 16.98 -6.51 5.89
C ILE A 122 17.48 -7.27 7.14
N GLY A 123 17.26 -6.71 8.32
CA GLY A 123 17.69 -7.28 9.60
C GLY A 123 17.11 -8.66 9.85
N ILE A 124 15.84 -8.88 9.51
CA ILE A 124 15.16 -10.18 9.65
C ILE A 124 15.36 -11.12 8.43
N GLY A 125 16.23 -10.76 7.47
CA GLY A 125 16.59 -11.63 6.32
C GLY A 125 15.57 -11.67 5.19
N PHE A 126 14.54 -10.82 5.18
CA PHE A 126 13.56 -10.75 4.09
C PHE A 126 14.04 -9.92 2.90
N ALA A 127 15.04 -9.08 3.07
CA ALA A 127 15.68 -8.36 1.96
C ALA A 127 17.20 -8.38 2.09
N LYS A 128 17.89 -8.06 0.98
CA LYS A 128 19.35 -7.87 0.95
C LYS A 128 19.65 -6.44 0.52
N ARG A 129 20.75 -5.91 1.04
CA ARG A 129 21.26 -4.62 0.58
C ARG A 129 21.79 -4.74 -0.84
N ALA A 130 21.62 -3.69 -1.63
CA ALA A 130 22.29 -3.58 -2.91
C ALA A 130 23.83 -3.57 -2.69
N PRO A 131 24.60 -4.18 -3.57
CA PRO A 131 26.06 -4.13 -3.48
C PRO A 131 26.51 -2.67 -3.53
N LYS A 132 27.49 -2.30 -2.66
CA LYS A 132 28.10 -0.98 -2.73
C LYS A 132 28.70 -0.80 -4.12
N GLN A 133 28.26 0.18 -4.88
CA GLN A 133 28.93 0.54 -6.11
C GLN A 133 30.36 0.93 -5.77
N LYS A 134 31.32 0.11 -6.20
CA LYS A 134 32.74 0.51 -6.17
C LYS A 134 32.83 1.71 -7.12
N TYR A 135 33.07 2.90 -6.55
CA TYR A 135 33.48 4.05 -7.36
C TYR A 135 34.72 3.63 -8.14
N ARG A 136 34.59 3.42 -9.42
CA ARG A 136 35.74 3.46 -10.33
C ARG A 136 36.25 4.90 -10.25
N GLY A 137 37.34 5.07 -9.52
CA GLY A 137 38.03 6.36 -9.41
C GLY A 137 38.21 6.90 -10.83
N GLY A 138 37.70 8.09 -11.08
CA GLY A 138 37.97 8.80 -12.32
C GLY A 138 39.49 8.91 -12.49
N LYS A 139 39.97 8.57 -13.68
CA LYS A 139 41.34 8.81 -14.08
C LYS A 139 41.68 10.25 -13.73
N ASN A 140 42.78 10.45 -13.00
CA ASN A 140 43.43 11.75 -12.81
C ASN A 140 43.73 12.34 -14.19
N ASP A 141 42.93 13.28 -14.63
CA ASP A 141 43.36 14.18 -15.69
C ASP A 141 44.31 15.18 -15.04
N ASN A 142 45.55 15.20 -15.55
CA ASN A 142 46.68 16.01 -15.09
C ASN A 142 46.51 17.53 -15.26
N ASN A 143 45.30 18.04 -15.16
CA ASN A 143 45.06 19.49 -15.12
C ASN A 143 44.35 19.86 -13.83
N GLY A 144 45.13 20.42 -12.90
CA GLY A 144 44.80 20.79 -11.52
C GLY A 144 43.59 21.69 -11.27
N ARG A 145 42.47 21.51 -11.96
CA ARG A 145 41.18 22.10 -11.63
C ARG A 145 40.33 21.05 -10.95
N GLN A 146 40.38 21.03 -9.62
CA GLN A 146 39.35 20.36 -8.80
C GLN A 146 37.97 20.89 -9.20
N ARG A 147 37.31 20.21 -10.16
CA ARG A 147 35.89 20.34 -10.28
C ARG A 147 35.29 19.81 -8.98
N ARG A 148 34.85 20.73 -8.11
CA ARG A 148 33.96 20.46 -7.00
C ARG A 148 32.66 19.91 -7.61
N GLY A 149 32.70 18.67 -8.08
CA GLY A 149 31.53 17.88 -8.40
C GLY A 149 30.74 17.76 -7.09
N GLY A 150 29.62 18.43 -7.05
CA GLY A 150 28.77 18.50 -5.86
C GLY A 150 28.53 17.09 -5.35
N ARG A 151 29.11 16.77 -4.19
CA ARG A 151 28.71 15.63 -3.36
C ARG A 151 27.29 15.92 -2.89
N HIS A 152 26.32 15.74 -3.77
CA HIS A 152 24.97 15.45 -3.32
C HIS A 152 25.02 14.03 -2.74
N ASN A 153 25.61 13.93 -1.55
CA ASN A 153 25.39 12.79 -0.67
C ASN A 153 23.89 12.80 -0.35
N ASN A 154 23.13 12.13 -1.18
CA ASN A 154 21.72 11.94 -0.95
C ASN A 154 21.61 11.07 0.31
N LYS A 155 21.53 11.72 1.49
CA LYS A 155 21.41 11.09 2.81
C LYS A 155 20.28 10.05 2.82
N TYR A 156 19.34 10.17 1.87
CA TYR A 156 18.17 9.33 1.67
C TYR A 156 18.42 8.05 0.84
N ASP A 157 19.63 7.89 0.27
CA ASP A 157 19.96 6.76 -0.63
C ASP A 157 20.88 5.71 0.06
N ARG A 158 21.07 5.83 1.39
CA ARG A 158 22.02 5.00 2.17
C ARG A 158 21.66 3.51 2.18
N TYR A 159 20.41 3.16 1.93
CA TYR A 159 19.91 1.78 2.08
C TYR A 159 19.20 1.32 0.81
N LYS A 160 19.98 1.22 -0.28
CA LYS A 160 19.44 0.62 -1.51
C LYS A 160 19.18 -0.86 -1.27
N ILE A 161 17.92 -1.24 -1.43
CA ILE A 161 17.52 -2.64 -1.48
C ILE A 161 17.97 -3.24 -2.80
N HIS A 162 18.40 -4.49 -2.78
CA HIS A 162 18.79 -5.21 -3.99
C HIS A 162 17.62 -5.23 -5.01
N SER A 163 17.91 -5.01 -6.28
CA SER A 163 16.91 -4.88 -7.34
C SER A 163 15.99 -6.09 -7.49
N ASP A 164 16.43 -7.27 -7.04
CA ASP A 164 15.63 -8.49 -7.07
C ASP A 164 14.32 -8.39 -6.29
N TYR A 165 14.28 -7.54 -5.26
CA TYR A 165 13.07 -7.31 -4.46
C TYR A 165 12.09 -6.32 -5.09
N ASN A 166 12.38 -5.84 -6.30
CA ASN A 166 11.59 -4.84 -7.01
C ASN A 166 11.31 -5.22 -8.48
N LYS A 167 11.46 -6.51 -8.85
CA LYS A 167 11.26 -6.99 -10.23
C LYS A 167 9.84 -6.82 -10.75
N ASN A 168 8.85 -6.81 -9.85
CA ASN A 168 7.43 -6.76 -10.19
C ASN A 168 6.81 -5.37 -9.94
N VAL A 169 7.65 -4.35 -9.75
CA VAL A 169 7.20 -2.96 -9.60
C VAL A 169 6.46 -2.52 -10.87
N GLY A 170 5.33 -1.79 -10.68
CA GLY A 170 4.44 -1.39 -11.78
C GLY A 170 3.20 -2.28 -11.93
N ASN A 171 3.15 -3.43 -11.28
CA ASN A 171 1.96 -4.29 -11.28
C ASN A 171 0.92 -3.82 -10.25
N LEU A 172 -0.06 -3.03 -10.71
CA LEU A 172 -1.13 -2.47 -9.88
C LEU A 172 -1.96 -3.53 -9.14
N HIS A 173 -2.23 -4.67 -9.80
CA HIS A 173 -2.99 -5.76 -9.17
C HIS A 173 -2.22 -6.39 -8.01
N LEU A 174 -0.92 -6.51 -8.15
CA LEU A 174 -0.06 -7.05 -7.12
C LEU A 174 0.04 -6.09 -5.92
N TYR A 175 0.11 -4.78 -6.16
CA TYR A 175 0.07 -3.79 -5.08
C TYR A 175 -1.22 -3.92 -4.26
N LYS A 176 -2.37 -3.99 -4.91
CA LYS A 176 -3.66 -4.16 -4.22
C LYS A 176 -3.78 -5.51 -3.50
N ALA A 177 -3.18 -6.56 -4.04
CA ALA A 177 -3.16 -7.86 -3.40
C ALA A 177 -2.32 -7.85 -2.11
N VAL A 178 -1.16 -7.20 -2.14
CA VAL A 178 -0.31 -7.06 -0.94
C VAL A 178 -0.95 -6.11 0.08
N LEU A 179 -1.59 -5.03 -0.35
CA LEU A 179 -2.40 -4.19 0.55
C LEU A 179 -3.50 -5.00 1.24
N CYS A 180 -4.20 -5.85 0.47
CA CYS A 180 -5.24 -6.74 1.02
C CYS A 180 -4.66 -7.68 2.07
N SER A 181 -3.47 -8.23 1.86
CA SER A 181 -2.82 -9.13 2.84
C SER A 181 -2.55 -8.44 4.17
N GLY A 182 -2.21 -7.15 4.14
CA GLY A 182 -1.99 -6.35 5.34
C GLY A 182 -3.30 -5.93 6.00
N LEU A 183 -4.19 -5.33 5.24
CA LEU A 183 -5.38 -4.66 5.78
C LEU A 183 -6.53 -5.61 6.14
N TYR A 184 -6.55 -6.86 5.63
CA TYR A 184 -7.57 -7.82 6.04
C TYR A 184 -7.52 -8.03 7.57
N PRO A 185 -8.67 -7.98 8.31
CA PRO A 185 -10.07 -8.07 7.86
C PRO A 185 -10.77 -6.73 7.59
N ASN A 186 -10.06 -5.60 7.51
CA ASN A 186 -10.63 -4.28 7.32
C ASN A 186 -11.17 -4.10 5.89
N ILE A 187 -12.30 -4.72 5.60
CA ILE A 187 -12.99 -4.65 4.30
C ILE A 187 -14.49 -4.34 4.48
N VAL A 188 -15.07 -3.72 3.47
CA VAL A 188 -16.50 -3.54 3.34
C VAL A 188 -16.97 -4.01 1.96
N VAL A 189 -18.21 -4.48 1.90
CA VAL A 189 -18.92 -4.80 0.66
C VAL A 189 -19.68 -3.55 0.20
N VAL A 190 -19.54 -3.23 -1.08
CA VAL A 190 -20.27 -2.12 -1.71
C VAL A 190 -21.56 -2.66 -2.28
N HIS A 191 -22.68 -2.36 -1.65
CA HIS A 191 -24.01 -2.70 -2.15
C HIS A 191 -24.56 -1.56 -3.00
N ARG A 192 -25.03 -1.89 -4.18
CA ARG A 192 -25.67 -0.96 -5.11
C ARG A 192 -27.19 -1.17 -5.06
N PRO A 193 -28.00 -0.14 -5.39
CA PRO A 193 -29.45 -0.30 -5.48
C PRO A 193 -29.84 -1.35 -6.53
N PRO A 194 -30.98 -2.06 -6.36
CA PRO A 194 -31.38 -3.16 -7.24
C PRO A 194 -31.56 -2.76 -8.71
N ASN A 195 -31.95 -1.50 -8.97
CA ASN A 195 -32.07 -0.95 -10.31
C ASN A 195 -30.71 -0.58 -10.96
N GLY A 196 -29.61 -0.72 -10.21
CA GLY A 196 -28.25 -0.42 -10.65
C GLY A 196 -27.94 1.08 -10.84
N GLN A 197 -28.92 1.96 -10.70
CA GLN A 197 -28.75 3.41 -10.87
C GLN A 197 -28.28 4.03 -9.55
N VAL A 198 -27.12 4.67 -9.58
CA VAL A 198 -26.54 5.40 -8.47
C VAL A 198 -26.50 6.88 -8.87
N LYS A 199 -27.25 7.71 -8.17
CA LYS A 199 -27.34 9.16 -8.42
C LYS A 199 -26.44 9.94 -7.46
N GLU A 200 -26.32 9.46 -6.24
CA GLU A 200 -25.50 10.06 -5.19
C GLU A 200 -24.81 9.00 -4.33
N MET A 201 -23.83 9.40 -3.53
CA MET A 201 -23.09 8.48 -2.65
C MET A 201 -23.97 7.79 -1.61
N GLY A 202 -25.08 8.42 -1.22
CA GLY A 202 -26.05 7.83 -0.30
C GLY A 202 -26.78 6.58 -0.84
N ASP A 203 -26.80 6.40 -2.15
CA ASP A 203 -27.35 5.19 -2.79
C ASP A 203 -26.43 3.98 -2.62
N LEU A 204 -25.16 4.19 -2.30
CA LEU A 204 -24.17 3.14 -2.07
C LEU A 204 -24.10 2.80 -0.58
N LYS A 205 -24.43 1.56 -0.22
CA LYS A 205 -24.26 1.07 1.15
C LYS A 205 -22.96 0.32 1.29
N LEU A 206 -22.11 0.80 2.19
CA LEU A 206 -20.84 0.16 2.54
C LEU A 206 -21.04 -0.61 3.85
N VAL A 207 -21.03 -1.94 3.76
CA VAL A 207 -21.35 -2.80 4.91
C VAL A 207 -20.11 -3.60 5.31
N GLY A 208 -19.71 -3.48 6.57
CA GLY A 208 -18.61 -4.23 7.19
C GLY A 208 -18.99 -5.66 7.59
N MET A 209 -18.00 -6.40 8.09
CA MET A 209 -18.20 -7.78 8.57
C MET A 209 -19.16 -7.84 9.76
N ASP A 210 -19.16 -6.82 10.60
CA ASP A 210 -20.05 -6.61 11.74
C ASP A 210 -21.48 -6.15 11.36
N LYS A 211 -21.76 -6.08 10.05
CA LYS A 211 -23.00 -5.55 9.45
C LYS A 211 -23.24 -4.07 9.72
N GLU A 212 -22.24 -3.36 10.18
CA GLU A 212 -22.29 -1.92 10.35
C GLU A 212 -22.23 -1.19 9.02
N GLU A 213 -23.11 -0.21 8.84
CA GLU A 213 -23.11 0.66 7.66
C GLU A 213 -22.09 1.79 7.85
N CYS A 214 -21.16 1.88 6.92
CA CYS A 214 -20.08 2.85 6.93
C CYS A 214 -20.22 3.87 5.80
N SER A 215 -19.51 4.99 5.94
CA SER A 215 -19.40 6.04 4.93
C SER A 215 -17.94 6.28 4.56
N LEU A 216 -17.68 6.73 3.34
CA LEU A 216 -16.33 7.16 2.97
C LEU A 216 -16.02 8.52 3.59
N HIS A 217 -14.81 8.66 4.13
CA HIS A 217 -14.37 9.97 4.61
C HIS A 217 -14.13 10.93 3.42
N PRO A 218 -14.52 12.22 3.51
CA PRO A 218 -14.37 13.19 2.42
C PRO A 218 -12.95 13.32 1.86
N CYS A 219 -11.93 13.01 2.65
CA CYS A 219 -10.55 13.03 2.18
C CYS A 219 -10.16 11.86 1.27
N SER A 220 -10.99 10.81 1.14
CA SER A 220 -10.70 9.70 0.24
C SER A 220 -10.89 10.11 -1.22
N VAL A 221 -10.00 9.63 -2.11
CA VAL A 221 -10.16 9.82 -3.57
C VAL A 221 -11.40 9.11 -4.12
N ASN A 222 -11.97 8.21 -3.35
CA ASN A 222 -13.17 7.45 -3.70
C ASN A 222 -14.47 8.13 -3.22
N PHE A 223 -14.39 9.25 -2.50
CA PHE A 223 -15.54 9.87 -1.82
C PHE A 223 -16.71 10.21 -2.75
N ASN A 224 -16.43 10.65 -3.98
CA ASN A 224 -17.45 11.00 -4.98
C ASN A 224 -17.49 10.01 -6.16
N ASP A 225 -16.98 8.79 -5.98
CA ASP A 225 -16.95 7.79 -7.06
C ASP A 225 -18.23 6.95 -7.05
N LEU A 226 -19.21 7.33 -7.89
CA LEU A 226 -20.47 6.63 -8.05
C LEU A 226 -20.33 5.26 -8.75
N ASP A 227 -19.17 4.96 -9.33
CA ASP A 227 -18.85 3.68 -9.97
C ASP A 227 -18.21 2.67 -9.02
N LEU A 228 -18.23 2.92 -7.71
CA LEU A 228 -17.75 1.96 -6.72
C LEU A 228 -18.60 0.68 -6.76
N LYS A 229 -17.91 -0.46 -6.73
CA LYS A 229 -18.53 -1.80 -6.73
C LYS A 229 -17.59 -2.86 -6.16
N GLY A 230 -18.17 -3.95 -5.68
CA GLY A 230 -17.43 -5.09 -5.14
C GLY A 230 -16.94 -4.83 -3.72
N PHE A 231 -15.64 -4.83 -3.50
CA PHE A 231 -15.04 -4.74 -2.18
C PHE A 231 -14.13 -3.53 -2.06
N LEU A 232 -14.14 -2.93 -0.87
CA LEU A 232 -13.27 -1.83 -0.51
C LEU A 232 -12.56 -2.20 0.78
N MET A 233 -11.24 -2.15 0.81
CA MET A 233 -10.44 -2.24 2.04
C MET A 233 -10.10 -0.84 2.54
N TYR A 234 -9.91 -0.71 3.85
CA TYR A 234 -9.62 0.55 4.52
C TYR A 234 -8.53 0.35 5.57
N HIS A 235 -7.81 1.41 5.90
CA HIS A 235 -6.79 1.38 6.96
C HIS A 235 -7.37 1.82 8.31
N GLU A 236 -8.12 2.91 8.33
CA GLU A 236 -8.71 3.47 9.54
C GLU A 236 -10.23 3.52 9.48
N LYS A 237 -10.86 3.24 10.64
CA LYS A 237 -12.27 3.43 10.90
C LYS A 237 -12.40 4.49 12.00
N VAL A 238 -13.08 5.58 11.70
CA VAL A 238 -13.26 6.72 12.59
C VAL A 238 -14.74 6.91 12.87
N GLU A 239 -15.14 6.80 14.12
CA GLU A 239 -16.50 7.03 14.57
C GLU A 239 -16.67 8.47 15.03
N THR A 240 -17.66 9.17 14.44
CA THR A 240 -18.09 10.51 14.81
C THR A 240 -19.62 10.54 14.85
N SER A 241 -20.28 11.40 14.07
CA SER A 241 -21.74 11.31 13.83
C SER A 241 -22.15 10.11 12.99
N LYS A 242 -21.20 9.58 12.21
CA LYS A 242 -21.28 8.37 11.41
C LYS A 242 -19.93 7.67 11.47
N VAL A 243 -19.90 6.42 11.04
CA VAL A 243 -18.66 5.65 10.90
C VAL A 243 -18.04 5.96 9.55
N TYR A 244 -16.86 6.56 9.58
CA TYR A 244 -16.11 6.93 8.38
C TYR A 244 -14.91 6.02 8.16
N LEU A 245 -14.71 5.64 6.89
CA LEU A 245 -13.56 4.86 6.45
C LEU A 245 -12.53 5.77 5.78
N ARG A 246 -11.26 5.63 6.19
CA ARG A 246 -10.11 6.35 5.64
C ARG A 246 -9.14 5.41 4.95
N ASP A 247 -8.33 5.98 4.05
CA ASP A 247 -7.29 5.28 3.29
C ASP A 247 -7.84 4.05 2.57
N CYS A 248 -8.90 4.31 1.80
CA CYS A 248 -9.68 3.30 1.13
C CYS A 248 -9.04 2.87 -0.20
N THR A 249 -9.14 1.57 -0.50
CA THR A 249 -8.65 0.99 -1.76
C THR A 249 -9.60 -0.08 -2.26
N THR A 250 -10.02 0.01 -3.52
CA THR A 250 -10.85 -1.03 -4.15
C THR A 250 -10.04 -2.33 -4.32
N VAL A 251 -10.64 -3.47 -4.01
CA VAL A 251 -10.01 -4.78 -4.13
C VAL A 251 -10.90 -5.74 -4.92
N LYS A 252 -10.27 -6.66 -5.65
CA LYS A 252 -10.96 -7.74 -6.39
C LYS A 252 -11.07 -9.00 -5.53
N SER A 253 -11.83 -9.99 -6.03
CA SER A 253 -12.10 -11.25 -5.33
C SER A 253 -10.85 -12.09 -5.03
N TYR A 254 -9.90 -12.19 -5.97
CA TYR A 254 -8.73 -13.07 -5.82
C TYR A 254 -7.82 -12.72 -4.64
N PRO A 255 -7.47 -11.45 -4.38
CA PRO A 255 -6.75 -11.08 -3.16
C PRO A 255 -7.47 -11.50 -1.88
N LEU A 256 -8.80 -11.34 -1.82
CA LEU A 256 -9.59 -11.76 -0.65
C LEU A 256 -9.57 -13.27 -0.48
N LEU A 257 -9.71 -14.04 -1.56
CA LEU A 257 -9.57 -15.50 -1.52
C LEU A 257 -8.17 -15.95 -1.08
N LEU A 258 -7.10 -15.21 -1.43
CA LEU A 258 -5.73 -15.59 -1.12
C LEU A 258 -5.31 -15.19 0.30
N PHE A 259 -5.72 -14.02 0.77
CA PHE A 259 -5.26 -13.42 2.02
C PHE A 259 -6.34 -13.25 3.09
N GLY A 260 -7.59 -13.52 2.76
CA GLY A 260 -8.70 -13.50 3.72
C GLY A 260 -8.60 -14.63 4.75
N GLY A 261 -9.52 -14.63 5.70
CA GLY A 261 -9.52 -15.59 6.81
C GLY A 261 -9.87 -17.03 6.39
N LYS A 262 -10.74 -17.69 7.14
CA LYS A 262 -11.12 -19.09 6.93
C LYS A 262 -11.87 -19.27 5.62
N LEU A 263 -11.47 -20.27 4.82
CA LEU A 263 -12.20 -20.67 3.61
C LEU A 263 -13.16 -21.80 3.92
N THR A 264 -14.45 -21.58 3.61
CA THR A 264 -15.49 -22.62 3.64
C THR A 264 -16.00 -22.84 2.21
N VAL A 265 -16.14 -24.12 1.83
CA VAL A 265 -16.56 -24.52 0.48
C VAL A 265 -17.94 -25.16 0.53
N TRP A 266 -18.91 -24.55 -0.14
CA TRP A 266 -20.28 -25.02 -0.26
C TRP A 266 -20.44 -25.73 -1.60
N HIS A 267 -20.33 -27.07 -1.58
CA HIS A 267 -20.26 -27.88 -2.80
C HIS A 267 -21.57 -27.84 -3.61
N LYS A 268 -22.71 -27.87 -2.94
CA LYS A 268 -24.04 -27.88 -3.59
C LYS A 268 -24.31 -26.55 -4.29
N GLU A 269 -23.99 -25.46 -3.64
CA GLU A 269 -24.24 -24.08 -4.09
C GLU A 269 -23.12 -23.57 -5.04
N LYS A 270 -22.04 -24.34 -5.23
CA LYS A 270 -20.85 -23.94 -5.99
C LYS A 270 -20.30 -22.56 -5.52
N MET A 271 -20.23 -22.41 -4.21
CA MET A 271 -19.75 -21.19 -3.57
C MET A 271 -18.55 -21.45 -2.66
N ILE A 272 -17.69 -20.43 -2.55
CA ILE A 272 -16.58 -20.37 -1.62
C ILE A 272 -16.81 -19.13 -0.75
N THR A 273 -16.82 -19.30 0.58
CA THR A 273 -16.94 -18.18 1.50
C THR A 273 -15.62 -17.94 2.24
N VAL A 274 -15.35 -16.67 2.53
CA VAL A 274 -14.26 -16.22 3.38
C VAL A 274 -14.86 -15.71 4.68
N ASP A 275 -14.47 -16.30 5.82
CA ASP A 275 -14.99 -16.04 7.17
C ASP A 275 -16.52 -16.14 7.27
N ASP A 276 -17.13 -17.02 6.44
CA ASP A 276 -18.57 -17.25 6.32
C ASP A 276 -19.40 -15.97 6.04
N TRP A 277 -18.71 -14.92 5.59
CA TRP A 277 -19.29 -13.61 5.30
C TRP A 277 -19.23 -13.23 3.82
N VAL A 278 -18.03 -13.22 3.22
CA VAL A 278 -17.88 -12.85 1.80
C VAL A 278 -18.00 -14.09 0.94
N ALA A 279 -19.02 -14.12 0.08
CA ALA A 279 -19.29 -15.25 -0.80
C ALA A 279 -18.82 -15.02 -2.24
N PHE A 280 -18.20 -16.01 -2.83
CA PHE A 280 -17.76 -16.01 -4.22
C PHE A 280 -18.31 -17.22 -4.94
N LYS A 281 -18.76 -17.03 -6.17
CA LYS A 281 -19.06 -18.16 -7.06
C LYS A 281 -17.77 -18.86 -7.44
N GLY A 282 -17.67 -20.14 -7.18
CA GLY A 282 -16.46 -20.92 -7.48
C GLY A 282 -16.69 -22.41 -7.26
N ASP A 283 -16.07 -23.21 -8.11
CA ASP A 283 -16.15 -24.65 -8.01
C ASP A 283 -15.04 -25.20 -7.07
N ARG A 284 -15.08 -26.53 -6.85
CA ARG A 284 -14.10 -27.26 -6.04
C ARG A 284 -12.65 -27.04 -6.53
N LYS A 285 -12.44 -26.92 -7.85
CA LYS A 285 -11.09 -26.77 -8.42
C LYS A 285 -10.48 -25.44 -7.99
N VAL A 286 -11.27 -24.35 -8.04
CA VAL A 286 -10.84 -23.02 -7.57
C VAL A 286 -10.48 -23.06 -6.09
N ALA A 287 -11.30 -23.70 -5.26
CA ALA A 287 -11.02 -23.83 -3.82
C ALA A 287 -9.71 -24.58 -3.54
N VAL A 288 -9.45 -25.68 -4.26
CA VAL A 288 -8.20 -26.45 -4.13
C VAL A 288 -7.00 -25.60 -4.54
N LEU A 289 -7.06 -24.91 -5.67
CA LEU A 289 -5.98 -24.03 -6.13
C LEU A 289 -5.67 -22.91 -5.14
N VAL A 290 -6.69 -22.29 -4.58
CA VAL A 290 -6.51 -21.22 -3.56
C VAL A 290 -5.84 -21.80 -2.31
N ARG A 291 -6.24 -22.99 -1.83
CA ARG A 291 -5.58 -23.64 -0.69
C ARG A 291 -4.11 -23.93 -0.99
N LEU A 292 -3.80 -24.53 -2.14
CA LEU A 292 -2.41 -24.81 -2.53
C LEU A 292 -1.56 -23.52 -2.59
N LEU A 293 -2.11 -22.41 -3.08
CA LEU A 293 -1.42 -21.12 -3.08
C LEU A 293 -1.18 -20.60 -1.66
N ARG A 294 -2.18 -20.69 -0.76
CA ARG A 294 -2.02 -20.31 0.66
C ARG A 294 -0.94 -21.16 1.35
N ASP A 295 -0.97 -22.45 1.17
CA ASP A 295 0.03 -23.39 1.73
C ASP A 295 1.43 -23.08 1.19
N GLY A 296 1.52 -22.73 -0.10
CA GLY A 296 2.78 -22.30 -0.72
C GLY A 296 3.35 -21.03 -0.08
N LEU A 297 2.51 -20.03 0.19
CA LEU A 297 2.92 -18.81 0.88
C LEU A 297 3.37 -19.09 2.32
N GLU A 298 2.63 -19.91 3.06
CA GLU A 298 3.01 -20.31 4.42
C GLU A 298 4.35 -21.05 4.44
N ASN A 299 4.60 -21.94 3.48
CA ASN A 299 5.86 -22.65 3.35
C ASN A 299 7.04 -21.70 3.05
N ILE A 300 6.84 -20.64 2.26
CA ILE A 300 7.86 -19.62 2.03
C ILE A 300 8.17 -18.88 3.34
N MET A 301 7.16 -18.51 4.12
CA MET A 301 7.35 -17.88 5.43
C MET A 301 8.11 -18.80 6.39
N ARG A 302 7.73 -20.08 6.45
CA ARG A 302 8.38 -21.09 7.29
C ARG A 302 9.86 -21.27 6.95
N LYS A 303 10.22 -21.33 5.66
CA LYS A 303 11.62 -21.45 5.22
C LYS A 303 12.50 -20.26 5.60
N LYS A 304 11.92 -19.14 5.92
CA LYS A 304 12.65 -17.93 6.36
C LYS A 304 12.78 -17.83 7.88
N MET A 305 12.20 -18.75 8.65
CA MET A 305 12.37 -18.83 10.10
C MET A 305 13.70 -19.45 10.51
N TYR A 306 14.29 -20.21 9.62
CA TYR A 306 15.57 -20.94 9.77
C TYR A 306 16.58 -20.41 8.75
#